data_ac3e15073a265a7d999d15650f037600
#
_entry.id   ac3e15073a265a7d999d15650f037600
#
_cell.length_a   1.000
_cell.length_b   1.000
_cell.length_c   1.000
_cell.angle_alpha   90.00
_cell.angle_beta   90.00
_cell.angle_gamma   90.00
#
_symmetry.space_group_name_H-M   'P 1'
#
loop_
_entity.id
_entity.type
_entity.pdbx_description
1 polymer ?
#
loop_
_entity_poly.entity_id
_entity_poly.type
_entity_poly.pdbx_seq_one_letter_code
_entity_poly.pdbx_strand_id
1 'polypeptide(L)'
;MTNSPSLSEICISSASKAWEGDGEILATGIGLIPRIAAGLAKLTLNQDLMMTDGETYLISQPAPMGKRDSSQDQIEGYMNYSRVFENLWGGKRHAMVTPTQIDSFGQTNISAIGEYTSPKVQLLGVRGFPGNSINHKNSIFIPNHSVKTFVEGEVDMVSGMGYKNKDLSNGKFEIKLVVTNLGVFDFNGKDNTFQLLSLHPGVSTDDVIENTGFQVSIKSDST
;
A
#
# COMPACT_ATOMS: atom_id res chain seq x y z
N MET A 1 -26.72 -13.44 -16.28
CA MET A 1 -26.67 -13.07 -14.85
C MET A 1 -25.34 -12.35 -14.66
N THR A 2 -25.35 -11.03 -14.55
CA THR A 2 -24.14 -10.27 -14.19
C THR A 2 -23.90 -10.51 -12.71
N ASN A 3 -22.94 -11.37 -12.38
CA ASN A 3 -22.49 -11.50 -10.99
C ASN A 3 -21.96 -10.15 -10.52
N SER A 4 -22.50 -9.62 -9.44
CA SER A 4 -21.92 -8.47 -8.77
C SER A 4 -20.46 -8.79 -8.38
N PRO A 5 -19.51 -7.85 -8.53
CA PRO A 5 -18.12 -8.09 -8.17
C PRO A 5 -17.99 -8.40 -6.67
N SER A 6 -17.14 -9.33 -6.33
CA SER A 6 -16.79 -9.62 -4.93
C SER A 6 -15.99 -8.47 -4.31
N LEU A 7 -15.98 -8.38 -2.99
CA LEU A 7 -15.18 -7.38 -2.28
C LEU A 7 -13.68 -7.46 -2.66
N SER A 8 -13.15 -8.67 -2.85
CA SER A 8 -11.76 -8.86 -3.28
C SER A 8 -11.48 -8.26 -4.65
N GLU A 9 -12.39 -8.43 -5.62
CA GLU A 9 -12.28 -7.84 -6.96
C GLU A 9 -12.35 -6.31 -6.90
N ILE A 10 -13.26 -5.77 -6.06
CA ILE A 10 -13.36 -4.32 -5.82
C ILE A 10 -12.05 -3.78 -5.23
N CYS A 11 -11.50 -4.43 -4.20
CA CYS A 11 -10.24 -4.04 -3.60
C CYS A 11 -9.07 -4.13 -4.58
N ILE A 12 -8.98 -5.19 -5.41
CA ILE A 12 -7.94 -5.34 -6.43
C ILE A 12 -8.04 -4.21 -7.46
N SER A 13 -9.23 -3.94 -7.97
CA SER A 13 -9.46 -2.87 -8.94
C SER A 13 -9.13 -1.50 -8.35
N SER A 14 -9.56 -1.22 -7.13
CA SER A 14 -9.24 0.05 -6.44
C SER A 14 -7.73 0.19 -6.18
N ALA A 15 -7.09 -0.87 -5.70
CA ALA A 15 -5.66 -0.88 -5.39
C ALA A 15 -4.77 -0.76 -6.64
N SER A 16 -5.22 -1.25 -7.81
CA SER A 16 -4.44 -1.13 -9.04
C SER A 16 -4.21 0.33 -9.48
N LYS A 17 -5.11 1.24 -9.11
CA LYS A 17 -4.98 2.68 -9.38
C LYS A 17 -3.79 3.33 -8.68
N ALA A 18 -3.22 2.67 -7.68
CA ALA A 18 -2.02 3.16 -7.00
C ALA A 18 -0.85 3.42 -7.96
N TRP A 19 -0.70 2.62 -9.01
CA TRP A 19 0.40 2.74 -9.97
C TRP A 19 0.05 3.47 -11.26
N GLU A 20 -1.17 3.99 -11.36
CA GLU A 20 -1.59 4.80 -12.51
C GLU A 20 -0.75 6.08 -12.60
N GLY A 21 -0.17 6.34 -13.77
CA GLY A 21 0.65 7.52 -14.03
C GLY A 21 2.06 7.51 -13.45
N ASP A 22 2.51 6.43 -12.83
CA ASP A 22 3.87 6.35 -12.26
C ASP A 22 4.97 6.13 -13.32
N GLY A 23 4.60 5.70 -14.55
CA GLY A 23 5.56 5.39 -15.60
C GLY A 23 6.43 4.18 -15.28
N GLU A 24 7.69 4.19 -15.71
CA GLU A 24 8.66 3.12 -15.48
C GLU A 24 9.17 3.15 -14.04
N ILE A 25 8.52 2.35 -13.17
CA ILE A 25 8.87 2.20 -11.76
C ILE A 25 8.71 0.73 -11.34
N LEU A 26 9.51 0.28 -10.36
CA LEU A 26 9.36 -1.05 -9.80
C LEU A 26 8.11 -1.12 -8.91
N ALA A 27 7.06 -1.75 -9.40
CA ALA A 27 5.84 -1.99 -8.65
C ALA A 27 6.02 -3.20 -7.71
N THR A 28 5.78 -2.98 -6.43
CA THR A 28 5.88 -4.05 -5.42
C THR A 28 4.59 -4.12 -4.60
N GLY A 29 3.77 -5.12 -4.86
CA GLY A 29 2.62 -5.46 -4.02
C GLY A 29 3.03 -6.45 -2.92
N ILE A 30 2.95 -6.02 -1.66
CA ILE A 30 3.27 -6.88 -0.50
C ILE A 30 1.97 -7.45 0.07
N GLY A 31 1.74 -8.74 -0.18
CA GLY A 31 0.51 -9.44 0.12
C GLY A 31 -0.24 -9.86 -1.16
N LEU A 32 -1.27 -10.69 -0.99
CA LEU A 32 -1.99 -11.29 -2.12
C LEU A 32 -2.72 -10.22 -2.97
N ILE A 33 -3.59 -9.44 -2.35
CA ILE A 33 -4.37 -8.39 -3.03
C ILE A 33 -3.46 -7.33 -3.67
N PRO A 34 -2.48 -6.74 -2.95
CA PRO A 34 -1.54 -5.80 -3.55
C PRO A 34 -0.76 -6.36 -4.75
N ARG A 35 -0.35 -7.63 -4.69
CA ARG A 35 0.39 -8.26 -5.79
C ARG A 35 -0.48 -8.43 -7.05
N ILE A 36 -1.72 -8.90 -6.89
CA ILE A 36 -2.67 -9.03 -8.00
C ILE A 36 -2.99 -7.64 -8.56
N ALA A 37 -3.19 -6.65 -7.69
CA ALA A 37 -3.47 -5.27 -8.10
C ALA A 37 -2.32 -4.65 -8.90
N ALA A 38 -1.05 -4.88 -8.52
CA ALA A 38 0.11 -4.46 -9.29
C ALA A 38 0.15 -5.13 -10.67
N GLY A 39 -0.17 -6.42 -10.74
CA GLY A 39 -0.30 -7.16 -12.00
C GLY A 39 -1.40 -6.60 -12.89
N LEU A 40 -2.57 -6.31 -12.32
CA LEU A 40 -3.67 -5.69 -13.03
C LEU A 40 -3.28 -4.29 -13.55
N ALA A 41 -2.60 -3.50 -12.74
CA ALA A 41 -2.10 -2.18 -13.16
C ALA A 41 -1.14 -2.29 -14.35
N LYS A 42 -0.19 -3.23 -14.33
CA LYS A 42 0.73 -3.47 -15.46
C LYS A 42 0.00 -3.87 -16.75
N LEU A 43 -1.05 -4.67 -16.64
CA LEU A 43 -1.81 -5.13 -17.80
C LEU A 43 -2.78 -4.07 -18.38
N THR A 44 -3.18 -3.06 -17.59
CA THR A 44 -4.29 -2.18 -17.97
C THR A 44 -3.99 -0.69 -17.86
N LEU A 45 -3.41 -0.24 -16.74
CA LEU A 45 -3.29 1.17 -16.40
C LEU A 45 -1.90 1.77 -16.70
N ASN A 46 -0.85 0.95 -16.57
CA ASN A 46 0.53 1.40 -16.73
C ASN A 46 1.40 0.22 -17.20
N GLN A 47 1.52 0.05 -18.51
CA GLN A 47 2.28 -1.05 -19.12
C GLN A 47 3.80 -0.93 -18.91
N ASP A 48 4.30 0.27 -18.57
CA ASP A 48 5.71 0.53 -18.32
C ASP A 48 6.17 0.07 -16.93
N LEU A 49 5.25 -0.41 -16.07
CA LEU A 49 5.62 -0.92 -14.76
C LEU A 49 6.62 -2.06 -14.86
N MET A 50 7.68 -1.97 -14.09
CA MET A 50 8.58 -3.10 -13.84
C MET A 50 8.01 -3.98 -12.74
N MET A 51 8.02 -5.28 -12.94
CA MET A 51 7.63 -6.27 -11.93
C MET A 51 8.67 -7.38 -11.86
N THR A 52 8.90 -7.89 -10.66
CA THR A 52 9.71 -9.09 -10.51
C THR A 52 8.84 -10.34 -10.44
N ASP A 53 9.46 -11.45 -10.76
CA ASP A 53 8.90 -12.79 -10.55
C ASP A 53 8.71 -13.14 -9.05
N GLY A 54 9.14 -12.28 -8.14
CA GLY A 54 9.17 -12.49 -6.69
C GLY A 54 10.53 -12.98 -6.18
N GLU A 55 11.48 -13.22 -7.09
CA GLU A 55 12.84 -13.66 -6.77
C GLU A 55 13.87 -12.69 -7.35
N THR A 56 14.30 -12.89 -8.60
CA THR A 56 15.44 -12.16 -9.19
C THR A 56 15.23 -11.66 -10.61
N TYR A 57 14.17 -12.07 -11.29
CA TYR A 57 13.96 -11.70 -12.68
C TYR A 57 12.87 -10.63 -12.83
N LEU A 58 13.11 -9.68 -13.70
CA LEU A 58 12.07 -8.81 -14.24
C LEU A 58 11.29 -9.62 -15.29
N ILE A 59 9.97 -9.50 -15.24
CA ILE A 59 9.05 -10.23 -16.11
C ILE A 59 8.13 -9.28 -16.84
N SER A 60 7.88 -9.54 -18.13
CA SER A 60 7.00 -8.72 -18.98
C SER A 60 5.52 -8.90 -18.64
N GLN A 61 5.15 -10.08 -18.12
CA GLN A 61 3.80 -10.41 -17.70
C GLN A 61 3.76 -10.77 -16.22
N PRO A 62 2.72 -10.37 -15.48
CA PRO A 62 2.59 -10.74 -14.08
C PRO A 62 2.60 -12.25 -13.89
N ALA A 63 3.43 -12.75 -12.96
CA ALA A 63 3.46 -14.16 -12.64
C ALA A 63 2.10 -14.62 -12.07
N PRO A 64 1.58 -15.76 -12.51
CA PRO A 64 0.32 -16.29 -12.02
C PRO A 64 0.39 -16.59 -10.52
N MET A 65 -0.75 -16.49 -9.84
CA MET A 65 -0.88 -16.86 -8.44
C MET A 65 -1.12 -18.37 -8.34
N GLY A 66 -0.43 -19.03 -7.42
CA GLY A 66 -0.54 -20.47 -7.20
C GLY A 66 0.72 -21.24 -7.62
N LYS A 67 0.55 -22.50 -8.06
CA LYS A 67 1.68 -23.32 -8.51
C LYS A 67 2.31 -22.67 -9.74
N ARG A 68 3.57 -22.31 -9.61
CA ARG A 68 4.31 -21.62 -10.65
C ARG A 68 5.00 -22.61 -11.59
N ASP A 69 4.91 -22.32 -12.88
CA ASP A 69 5.77 -22.87 -13.90
C ASP A 69 6.63 -21.74 -14.46
N SER A 70 7.83 -21.59 -13.93
CA SER A 70 8.76 -20.54 -14.34
C SER A 70 9.25 -20.67 -15.79
N SER A 71 9.02 -21.81 -16.45
CA SER A 71 9.31 -21.97 -17.88
C SER A 71 8.41 -21.10 -18.76
N GLN A 72 7.30 -20.62 -18.24
CA GLN A 72 6.34 -19.74 -18.90
C GLN A 72 6.67 -18.25 -18.71
N ASP A 73 7.58 -17.90 -17.80
CA ASP A 73 7.92 -16.52 -17.51
C ASP A 73 8.66 -15.87 -18.68
N GLN A 74 8.15 -14.76 -19.17
CA GLN A 74 8.83 -13.95 -20.16
C GLN A 74 9.78 -13.00 -19.44
N ILE A 75 11.06 -13.38 -19.39
CA ILE A 75 12.10 -12.63 -18.67
C ILE A 75 12.55 -11.44 -19.51
N GLU A 76 12.48 -10.23 -18.92
CA GLU A 76 12.98 -8.99 -19.49
C GLU A 76 14.41 -8.66 -19.00
N GLY A 77 14.77 -9.12 -17.83
CA GLY A 77 16.07 -8.83 -17.25
C GLY A 77 16.33 -9.54 -15.95
N TYR A 78 17.55 -9.37 -15.46
CA TYR A 78 17.98 -9.88 -14.17
C TYR A 78 18.05 -8.74 -13.15
N MET A 79 17.34 -8.90 -12.04
CA MET A 79 17.37 -7.98 -10.92
C MET A 79 17.85 -8.72 -9.68
N ASN A 80 19.14 -8.69 -9.42
CA ASN A 80 19.68 -9.27 -8.20
C ASN A 80 19.19 -8.52 -6.96
N TYR A 81 19.36 -9.11 -5.79
CA TYR A 81 18.83 -8.58 -4.54
C TYR A 81 19.36 -7.17 -4.21
N SER A 82 20.60 -6.84 -4.54
CA SER A 82 21.16 -5.49 -4.34
C SER A 82 20.45 -4.44 -5.19
N ARG A 83 20.05 -4.77 -6.41
CA ARG A 83 19.34 -3.86 -7.30
C ARG A 83 17.98 -3.42 -6.77
N VAL A 84 17.31 -4.27 -5.98
CA VAL A 84 16.07 -3.89 -5.30
C VAL A 84 16.30 -2.72 -4.35
N PHE A 85 17.41 -2.73 -3.62
CA PHE A 85 17.81 -1.62 -2.74
C PHE A 85 18.27 -0.40 -3.51
N GLU A 86 18.98 -0.55 -4.63
CA GLU A 86 19.34 0.55 -5.51
C GLU A 86 18.10 1.27 -6.05
N ASN A 87 17.08 0.53 -6.49
CA ASN A 87 15.80 1.11 -6.91
C ASN A 87 15.08 1.83 -5.76
N LEU A 88 15.15 1.27 -4.56
CA LEU A 88 14.58 1.88 -3.36
C LEU A 88 15.27 3.21 -3.05
N TRP A 89 16.59 3.24 -2.96
CA TRP A 89 17.36 4.46 -2.69
C TRP A 89 17.25 5.48 -3.83
N GLY A 90 17.13 5.02 -5.06
CA GLY A 90 16.96 5.85 -6.25
C GLY A 90 15.55 6.44 -6.42
N GLY A 91 14.58 6.08 -5.55
CA GLY A 91 13.19 6.53 -5.68
C GLY A 91 12.46 5.94 -6.88
N LYS A 92 12.86 4.74 -7.30
CA LYS A 92 12.30 4.03 -8.47
C LYS A 92 11.47 2.80 -8.08
N ARG A 93 10.93 2.80 -6.88
CA ARG A 93 10.09 1.71 -6.39
C ARG A 93 8.84 2.26 -5.71
N HIS A 94 7.66 1.85 -6.19
CA HIS A 94 6.38 2.11 -5.52
C HIS A 94 5.87 0.83 -4.88
N ALA A 95 5.88 0.78 -3.55
CA ALA A 95 5.41 -0.35 -2.78
C ALA A 95 3.98 -0.11 -2.27
N MET A 96 3.12 -1.13 -2.36
CA MET A 96 1.88 -1.20 -1.61
C MET A 96 2.08 -2.17 -0.46
N VAL A 97 1.96 -1.66 0.76
CA VAL A 97 2.24 -2.39 2.00
C VAL A 97 0.96 -2.64 2.80
N THR A 98 0.99 -3.65 3.67
CA THR A 98 -0.14 -3.99 4.55
C THR A 98 0.32 -3.87 6.01
N PRO A 99 0.28 -2.66 6.60
CA PRO A 99 0.65 -2.45 8.00
C PRO A 99 -0.39 -3.01 8.96
N THR A 100 0.04 -3.28 10.18
CA THR A 100 -0.85 -3.73 11.28
C THR A 100 -1.51 -2.55 11.98
N GLN A 101 -0.83 -1.40 12.04
CA GLN A 101 -1.39 -0.14 12.55
C GLN A 101 -1.03 1.01 11.62
N ILE A 102 -1.93 1.99 11.58
CA ILE A 102 -1.74 3.29 10.94
C ILE A 102 -2.39 4.36 11.81
N ASP A 103 -1.78 5.52 11.92
CA ASP A 103 -2.31 6.67 12.66
C ASP A 103 -2.81 7.80 11.75
N SER A 104 -3.31 8.87 12.36
CA SER A 104 -3.85 10.05 11.66
C SER A 104 -2.83 10.79 10.79
N PHE A 105 -1.54 10.55 11.01
CA PHE A 105 -0.44 11.13 10.23
C PHE A 105 0.03 10.22 9.09
N GLY A 106 -0.53 9.00 8.97
CA GLY A 106 -0.07 8.00 8.03
C GLY A 106 1.23 7.28 8.44
N GLN A 107 1.66 7.43 9.70
CA GLN A 107 2.73 6.59 10.24
C GLN A 107 2.22 5.15 10.32
N THR A 108 3.07 4.19 10.01
CA THR A 108 2.66 2.79 9.92
C THR A 108 3.54 1.88 10.76
N ASN A 109 2.93 0.83 11.29
CA ASN A 109 3.60 -0.16 12.12
C ASN A 109 3.52 -1.56 11.50
N ILE A 110 4.68 -2.18 11.29
CA ILE A 110 4.86 -3.58 10.90
C ILE A 110 5.81 -4.33 11.86
N SER A 111 6.18 -3.73 12.99
CA SER A 111 7.27 -4.20 13.85
C SER A 111 6.80 -4.90 15.11
N ALA A 112 6.04 -4.22 15.95
CA ALA A 112 5.61 -4.76 17.25
C ALA A 112 4.34 -4.07 17.75
N ILE A 113 3.51 -4.76 18.51
CA ILE A 113 2.36 -4.21 19.23
C ILE A 113 2.69 -4.15 20.72
N GLY A 114 2.43 -3.00 21.33
CA GLY A 114 2.79 -2.69 22.71
C GLY A 114 4.22 -2.16 22.84
N GLU A 115 4.75 -2.14 24.05
CA GLU A 115 6.10 -1.64 24.34
C GLU A 115 7.18 -2.39 23.58
N TYR A 116 8.08 -1.66 22.89
CA TYR A 116 9.11 -2.25 22.05
C TYR A 116 10.05 -3.21 22.79
N THR A 117 10.39 -2.91 24.04
CA THR A 117 11.28 -3.74 24.88
C THR A 117 10.59 -4.99 25.43
N SER A 118 9.26 -5.02 25.46
CA SER A 118 8.45 -6.13 25.91
C SER A 118 7.13 -6.19 25.13
N PRO A 119 7.18 -6.49 23.85
CA PRO A 119 6.00 -6.40 23.00
C PRO A 119 4.96 -7.48 23.33
N LYS A 120 3.69 -7.10 23.28
CA LYS A 120 2.58 -8.05 23.35
C LYS A 120 2.55 -8.97 22.14
N VAL A 121 2.91 -8.42 20.95
CA VAL A 121 3.01 -9.17 19.70
C VAL A 121 4.25 -8.71 18.95
N GLN A 122 5.14 -9.65 18.64
CA GLN A 122 6.24 -9.41 17.72
C GLN A 122 5.76 -9.66 16.30
N LEU A 123 5.93 -8.67 15.42
CA LEU A 123 5.61 -8.73 14.00
C LEU A 123 6.88 -9.00 13.15
N LEU A 124 6.83 -8.67 11.87
CA LEU A 124 7.94 -8.92 10.93
C LEU A 124 9.20 -8.09 11.20
N GLY A 125 9.08 -6.99 11.94
CA GLY A 125 10.12 -5.99 12.08
C GLY A 125 10.13 -5.00 10.91
N VAL A 126 11.08 -4.08 10.93
CA VAL A 126 11.09 -2.95 10.00
C VAL A 126 11.71 -3.27 8.64
N ARG A 127 12.70 -4.18 8.56
CA ARG A 127 13.45 -4.53 7.33
C ARG A 127 13.84 -3.28 6.52
N GLY A 128 13.57 -3.23 5.23
CA GLY A 128 13.83 -2.06 4.37
C GLY A 128 12.69 -1.02 4.34
N PHE A 129 11.65 -1.17 5.14
CA PHE A 129 10.45 -0.34 5.06
C PHE A 129 10.66 1.14 5.40
N PRO A 130 11.47 1.53 6.40
CA PRO A 130 11.79 2.93 6.63
C PRO A 130 12.39 3.62 5.40
N GLY A 131 13.31 2.96 4.70
CA GLY A 131 13.89 3.45 3.46
C GLY A 131 12.86 3.63 2.35
N ASN A 132 11.91 2.72 2.21
CA ASN A 132 10.78 2.87 1.31
C ASN A 132 10.02 4.16 1.61
N SER A 133 9.61 4.36 2.85
CA SER A 133 8.71 5.44 3.23
C SER A 133 9.33 6.84 3.11
N ILE A 134 10.66 6.98 3.05
CA ILE A 134 11.33 8.29 2.93
C ILE A 134 11.86 8.60 1.53
N ASN A 135 11.95 7.63 0.64
CA ASN A 135 12.61 7.80 -0.67
C ASN A 135 11.65 7.89 -1.86
N HIS A 136 10.42 7.46 -1.73
CA HIS A 136 9.45 7.51 -2.83
C HIS A 136 8.01 7.32 -2.34
N LYS A 137 7.08 7.34 -3.30
CA LYS A 137 5.66 7.05 -3.07
C LYS A 137 5.45 5.65 -2.52
N ASN A 138 4.49 5.54 -1.62
CA ASN A 138 3.97 4.27 -1.14
C ASN A 138 2.45 4.28 -1.24
N SER A 139 1.85 3.10 -1.23
CA SER A 139 0.41 2.93 -1.04
C SER A 139 0.17 1.89 0.05
N ILE A 140 -1.03 1.87 0.57
CA ILE A 140 -1.38 1.04 1.71
C ILE A 140 -2.62 0.23 1.36
N PHE A 141 -2.59 -1.06 1.70
CA PHE A 141 -3.77 -1.92 1.65
C PHE A 141 -4.06 -2.48 3.04
N ILE A 142 -5.29 -2.33 3.51
CA ILE A 142 -5.72 -2.81 4.83
C ILE A 142 -6.98 -3.67 4.65
N PRO A 143 -6.86 -5.00 4.80
CA PRO A 143 -7.96 -5.93 4.55
C PRO A 143 -9.09 -5.84 5.60
N ASN A 144 -8.80 -5.31 6.78
CA ASN A 144 -9.75 -5.16 7.87
C ASN A 144 -9.62 -3.77 8.49
N HIS A 145 -10.45 -2.84 8.01
CA HIS A 145 -10.55 -1.48 8.54
C HIS A 145 -11.21 -1.53 9.93
N SER A 146 -10.47 -1.20 10.95
CA SER A 146 -10.95 -1.23 12.33
C SER A 146 -10.14 -0.28 13.21
N VAL A 147 -10.69 0.13 14.36
CA VAL A 147 -9.98 0.97 15.35
C VAL A 147 -8.70 0.33 15.91
N LYS A 148 -8.54 -0.99 15.73
CA LYS A 148 -7.28 -1.67 16.10
C LYS A 148 -6.17 -1.46 15.07
N THR A 149 -6.55 -1.16 13.84
CA THR A 149 -5.62 -0.90 12.74
C THR A 149 -5.46 0.60 12.52
N PHE A 150 -6.56 1.36 12.49
CA PHE A 150 -6.59 2.83 12.45
C PHE A 150 -6.64 3.36 13.87
N VAL A 151 -5.47 3.49 14.51
CA VAL A 151 -5.36 3.71 15.94
C VAL A 151 -5.51 5.16 16.34
N GLU A 152 -6.13 5.41 17.49
CA GLU A 152 -6.12 6.71 18.14
C GLU A 152 -4.70 7.05 18.63
N GLY A 153 -4.27 8.27 18.40
CA GLY A 153 -2.94 8.73 18.78
C GLY A 153 -1.86 8.28 17.79
N GLU A 154 -0.74 7.79 18.28
CA GLU A 154 0.42 7.35 17.50
C GLU A 154 0.51 5.83 17.48
N VAL A 155 1.01 5.25 16.38
CA VAL A 155 1.25 3.80 16.31
C VAL A 155 2.28 3.35 17.35
N ASP A 156 2.16 2.12 17.86
CA ASP A 156 3.03 1.59 18.91
C ASP A 156 4.52 1.57 18.52
N MET A 157 4.81 1.39 17.22
CA MET A 157 6.16 1.45 16.65
C MET A 157 6.12 2.07 15.26
N VAL A 158 6.79 3.19 15.06
CA VAL A 158 6.88 3.82 13.74
C VAL A 158 7.87 3.07 12.85
N SER A 159 7.35 2.23 11.97
CA SER A 159 8.13 1.49 10.97
C SER A 159 8.19 2.21 9.63
N GLY A 160 7.13 2.91 9.27
CA GLY A 160 7.02 3.74 8.07
C GLY A 160 6.67 5.17 8.44
N MET A 161 7.37 6.11 7.80
CA MET A 161 7.17 7.54 8.02
C MET A 161 5.77 7.97 7.59
N GLY A 162 5.20 8.93 8.31
CA GLY A 162 3.98 9.63 7.98
C GLY A 162 4.23 11.12 7.77
N TYR A 163 3.15 11.87 7.59
CA TYR A 163 3.19 13.31 7.32
C TYR A 163 3.68 14.17 8.49
N LYS A 164 3.67 13.64 9.72
CA LYS A 164 4.24 14.31 10.89
C LYS A 164 5.71 14.71 10.71
N ASN A 165 6.46 13.92 9.96
CA ASN A 165 7.90 14.10 9.74
C ASN A 165 8.25 14.21 8.24
N LYS A 166 7.32 14.63 7.39
CA LYS A 166 7.48 14.66 5.92
C LYS A 166 8.69 15.47 5.44
N ASP A 167 9.10 16.48 6.20
CA ASP A 167 10.23 17.34 5.84
C ASP A 167 11.55 16.58 5.80
N LEU A 168 11.65 15.43 6.49
CA LEU A 168 12.83 14.56 6.46
C LEU A 168 13.02 13.83 5.12
N SER A 169 11.99 13.79 4.28
CA SER A 169 12.00 13.07 2.99
C SER A 169 12.51 13.89 1.80
N ASN A 170 12.92 15.14 2.00
CA ASN A 170 13.27 16.06 0.92
C ASN A 170 12.16 16.18 -0.15
N GLY A 171 10.90 16.14 0.27
CA GLY A 171 9.73 16.24 -0.61
C GLY A 171 9.39 14.96 -1.41
N LYS A 172 10.07 13.85 -1.17
CA LYS A 172 9.84 12.58 -1.89
C LYS A 172 8.77 11.70 -1.26
N PHE A 173 8.45 11.94 0.01
CA PHE A 173 7.45 11.15 0.72
C PHE A 173 6.04 11.44 0.22
N GLU A 174 5.31 10.40 -0.09
CA GLU A 174 3.89 10.45 -0.42
C GLU A 174 3.22 9.11 -0.10
N ILE A 175 2.07 9.15 0.58
CA ILE A 175 1.12 8.04 0.60
C ILE A 175 0.08 8.34 -0.48
N LYS A 176 0.23 7.69 -1.63
CA LYS A 176 -0.60 7.98 -2.81
C LYS A 176 -2.03 7.48 -2.64
N LEU A 177 -2.20 6.29 -2.05
CA LEU A 177 -3.50 5.65 -1.91
C LEU A 177 -3.54 4.73 -0.69
N VAL A 178 -4.66 4.75 0.02
CA VAL A 178 -5.00 3.77 1.04
C VAL A 178 -6.29 3.06 0.62
N VAL A 179 -6.23 1.74 0.45
CA VAL A 179 -7.40 0.92 0.09
C VAL A 179 -7.70 -0.03 1.25
N THR A 180 -8.96 -0.09 1.65
CA THR A 180 -9.42 -0.99 2.70
C THR A 180 -10.64 -1.80 2.23
N ASN A 181 -11.18 -2.65 3.09
CA ASN A 181 -12.46 -3.31 2.83
C ASN A 181 -13.67 -2.37 2.86
N LEU A 182 -13.53 -1.15 3.39
CA LEU A 182 -14.62 -0.17 3.46
C LEU A 182 -14.59 0.85 2.33
N GLY A 183 -13.42 1.21 1.82
CA GLY A 183 -13.30 2.24 0.81
C GLY A 183 -11.87 2.58 0.41
N VAL A 184 -11.75 3.69 -0.30
CA VAL A 184 -10.50 4.25 -0.80
C VAL A 184 -10.26 5.61 -0.16
N PHE A 185 -9.03 5.86 0.27
CA PHE A 185 -8.63 7.04 1.02
C PHE A 185 -7.28 7.56 0.54
N ASP A 186 -6.96 8.80 0.91
CA ASP A 186 -5.63 9.40 0.80
C ASP A 186 -5.30 10.29 2.02
N PHE A 187 -4.19 11.01 1.97
CA PHE A 187 -3.80 12.01 2.96
C PHE A 187 -3.75 13.43 2.37
N ASN A 188 -4.61 13.71 1.38
CA ASN A 188 -4.69 15.02 0.73
C ASN A 188 -5.74 15.95 1.34
N GLY A 189 -6.34 15.59 2.47
CA GLY A 189 -7.15 16.48 3.28
C GLY A 189 -6.34 17.70 3.78
N LYS A 190 -7.04 18.69 4.37
CA LYS A 190 -6.38 19.86 4.94
C LYS A 190 -5.30 19.41 5.94
N ASP A 191 -4.11 19.98 5.83
CA ASP A 191 -2.94 19.65 6.67
C ASP A 191 -2.50 18.18 6.60
N ASN A 192 -2.68 17.54 5.42
CA ASN A 192 -2.44 16.13 5.16
C ASN A 192 -3.26 15.20 6.08
N THR A 193 -4.50 15.54 6.37
CA THR A 193 -5.41 14.67 7.10
C THR A 193 -5.91 13.53 6.22
N PHE A 194 -6.23 12.42 6.88
CA PHE A 194 -6.82 11.24 6.24
C PHE A 194 -8.20 11.59 5.66
N GLN A 195 -8.39 11.30 4.38
CA GLN A 195 -9.56 11.71 3.63
C GLN A 195 -10.20 10.52 2.91
N LEU A 196 -11.52 10.40 3.02
CA LEU A 196 -12.31 9.46 2.24
C LEU A 196 -12.46 9.97 0.80
N LEU A 197 -12.08 9.13 -0.18
CA LEU A 197 -12.25 9.39 -1.61
C LEU A 197 -13.50 8.70 -2.16
N SER A 198 -13.72 7.45 -1.79
CA SER A 198 -14.92 6.69 -2.21
C SER A 198 -15.21 5.54 -1.26
N LEU A 199 -16.48 5.23 -1.10
CA LEU A 199 -16.96 4.05 -0.38
C LEU A 199 -17.06 2.84 -1.31
N HIS A 200 -16.86 1.66 -0.76
CA HIS A 200 -17.19 0.43 -1.47
C HIS A 200 -18.73 0.19 -1.45
N PRO A 201 -19.28 -0.56 -2.42
CA PRO A 201 -20.71 -0.82 -2.47
C PRO A 201 -21.24 -1.41 -1.16
N GLY A 202 -22.29 -0.80 -0.63
CA GLY A 202 -22.95 -1.24 0.61
C GLY A 202 -22.32 -0.75 1.90
N VAL A 203 -21.26 0.06 1.82
CA VAL A 203 -20.61 0.69 2.99
C VAL A 203 -21.12 2.12 3.15
N SER A 204 -21.38 2.53 4.39
CA SER A 204 -21.75 3.90 4.75
C SER A 204 -20.56 4.71 5.29
N THR A 205 -20.71 6.02 5.32
CA THR A 205 -19.75 6.92 5.98
C THR A 205 -19.63 6.63 7.47
N ASP A 206 -20.74 6.27 8.11
CA ASP A 206 -20.77 5.95 9.55
C ASP A 206 -19.95 4.69 9.83
N ASP A 207 -20.02 3.67 8.95
CA ASP A 207 -19.16 2.47 9.07
C ASP A 207 -17.67 2.85 9.07
N VAL A 208 -17.26 3.83 8.25
CA VAL A 208 -15.88 4.31 8.22
C VAL A 208 -15.52 5.05 9.52
N ILE A 209 -16.37 5.95 9.97
CA ILE A 209 -16.14 6.77 11.18
C ILE A 209 -16.04 5.88 12.43
N GLU A 210 -16.96 4.93 12.59
CA GLU A 210 -16.98 4.01 13.74
C GLU A 210 -15.76 3.07 13.79
N ASN A 211 -15.16 2.78 12.64
CA ASN A 211 -14.02 1.88 12.53
C ASN A 211 -12.66 2.61 12.43
N THR A 212 -12.62 3.95 12.53
CA THR A 212 -11.39 4.74 12.51
C THR A 212 -11.17 5.41 13.87
N GLY A 213 -10.00 5.21 14.49
CA GLY A 213 -9.64 5.78 15.80
C GLY A 213 -9.32 7.27 15.78
N PHE A 214 -9.47 7.96 14.64
CA PHE A 214 -9.19 9.40 14.47
C PHE A 214 -10.16 10.03 13.46
N GLN A 215 -10.12 11.35 13.34
CA GLN A 215 -10.99 12.09 12.47
C GLN A 215 -10.72 11.79 10.99
N VAL A 216 -11.76 11.48 10.23
CA VAL A 216 -11.73 11.27 8.78
C VAL A 216 -12.34 12.51 8.10
N SER A 217 -11.63 13.08 7.15
CA SER A 217 -12.18 14.12 6.28
C SER A 217 -12.99 13.46 5.16
N ILE A 218 -14.16 14.03 4.84
CA ILE A 218 -15.02 13.52 3.77
C ILE A 218 -14.96 14.53 2.63
N LYS A 219 -14.58 14.08 1.45
CA LYS A 219 -14.61 14.90 0.26
C LYS A 219 -16.07 15.15 -0.15
N SER A 220 -16.43 16.40 -0.40
CA SER A 220 -17.82 16.82 -0.67
C SER A 220 -18.50 16.17 -1.89
N ASP A 221 -17.74 15.44 -2.72
CA ASP A 221 -18.25 14.75 -3.93
C ASP A 221 -18.21 13.21 -3.81
N SER A 222 -18.05 12.65 -2.60
CA SER A 222 -17.90 11.19 -2.37
C SER A 222 -19.24 10.52 -2.02
N THR A 223 -20.24 10.72 -2.87
CA THR A 223 -21.54 9.99 -2.82
C THR A 223 -21.68 9.05 -4.01
#